data_92bfcafaafb24c5cb0404b8527d39e9e
#
_entry.id   92bfcafaafb24c5cb0404b8527d39e9e
#
_cell.length_a   1.000
_cell.length_b   1.000
_cell.length_c   1.000
_cell.angle_alpha   90.00
_cell.angle_beta   90.00
_cell.angle_gamma   90.00
#
_symmetry.space_group_name_H-M   'P 1'
#
loop_
_entity.id
_entity.type
_entity.pdbx_description
1 polymer ?
#
loop_
_entity_poly.entity_id
_entity_poly.type
_entity_poly.pdbx_seq_one_letter_code
_entity_poly.pdbx_strand_id
1 'polypeptide(L)'
;AIVGDKIECDNCDWSWDISSGGDDLYVCHKCGHDNEFKTSMPVGEKKNKDPFGINAYARELVKGLEEQEKVNYKIYCDMDGVLVDFEGGYEKLTGIDLKGEFKKGDDFWDPIKVAGVGFWAGLKWMPDGQKLWDYIKPLKPEILSAPSREESSRIGKAVWVKYKLPGTKLILRYAKQKQQLATPESILIDDRQINIDQWEAA
;
A
#
# COMPACT_ATOMS: atom_id res chain seq x y z
N ALA A 1 -0.26 33.11 22.02
CA ALA A 1 1.22 33.24 22.04
C ALA A 1 1.84 32.26 23.03
N ILE A 2 3.10 31.81 22.80
CA ILE A 2 3.85 31.01 23.78
C ILE A 2 4.72 31.94 24.62
N VAL A 3 4.57 31.86 25.96
CA VAL A 3 5.35 32.64 26.91
C VAL A 3 5.95 31.69 27.95
N GLY A 4 7.23 31.36 27.80
CA GLY A 4 7.91 30.34 28.61
C GLY A 4 7.27 28.95 28.37
N ASP A 5 6.86 28.28 29.46
CA ASP A 5 6.23 26.96 29.42
C ASP A 5 4.69 27.00 29.30
N LYS A 6 4.13 28.18 28.96
CA LYS A 6 2.68 28.40 28.86
C LYS A 6 2.27 28.87 27.47
N ILE A 7 1.06 28.50 27.10
CA ILE A 7 0.35 29.03 25.93
C ILE A 7 -0.69 30.04 26.44
N GLU A 8 -0.68 31.25 25.89
CA GLU A 8 -1.66 32.31 26.16
C GLU A 8 -2.64 32.40 24.97
N CYS A 9 -3.93 32.39 25.25
CA CYS A 9 -4.98 32.43 24.23
C CYS A 9 -5.08 33.83 23.63
N ASP A 10 -4.98 33.92 22.31
CA ASP A 10 -5.08 35.19 21.57
C ASP A 10 -6.49 35.83 21.61
N ASN A 11 -7.51 35.06 22.06
CA ASN A 11 -8.90 35.49 22.10
C ASN A 11 -9.41 35.89 23.49
N CYS A 12 -8.89 35.28 24.56
CA CYS A 12 -9.44 35.51 25.90
C CYS A 12 -8.39 35.67 26.99
N ASP A 13 -7.11 35.80 26.65
CA ASP A 13 -5.95 36.04 27.54
C ASP A 13 -5.76 34.95 28.61
N TRP A 14 -6.49 33.83 28.51
CA TRP A 14 -6.31 32.70 29.42
C TRP A 14 -5.06 31.89 29.01
N SER A 15 -4.29 31.45 30.02
CA SER A 15 -3.08 30.68 29.75
C SER A 15 -3.10 29.29 30.39
N TRP A 16 -2.42 28.33 29.80
CA TRP A 16 -2.25 26.98 30.32
C TRP A 16 -0.84 26.46 30.06
N ASP A 17 -0.42 25.48 30.85
CA ASP A 17 0.91 24.88 30.72
C ASP A 17 0.95 23.97 29.48
N ILE A 18 2.04 24.01 28.74
CA ILE A 18 2.29 23.14 27.56
C ILE A 18 2.16 21.66 27.96
N SER A 19 2.63 21.30 29.18
CA SER A 19 2.55 19.96 29.72
C SER A 19 1.13 19.44 29.99
N SER A 20 0.13 20.32 30.06
CA SER A 20 -1.27 20.00 30.37
C SER A 20 -2.21 20.03 29.15
N GLY A 21 -1.69 20.35 27.97
CA GLY A 21 -2.50 20.59 26.77
C GLY A 21 -3.07 19.34 26.07
N GLY A 22 -2.56 18.13 26.35
CA GLY A 22 -3.04 16.91 25.71
C GLY A 22 -2.89 16.91 24.17
N ASP A 23 -3.78 16.19 23.48
CA ASP A 23 -3.76 16.07 22.00
C ASP A 23 -4.16 17.39 21.29
N ASP A 24 -4.90 18.29 21.99
CA ASP A 24 -5.36 19.59 21.47
C ASP A 24 -4.58 20.76 22.10
N LEU A 25 -3.26 20.66 22.11
CA LEU A 25 -2.35 21.58 22.81
C LEU A 25 -2.63 23.07 22.57
N TYR A 26 -3.03 23.44 21.36
CA TYR A 26 -3.24 24.82 20.94
C TYR A 26 -4.70 25.29 21.03
N VAL A 27 -5.64 24.42 21.38
CA VAL A 27 -7.04 24.80 21.57
C VAL A 27 -7.25 25.30 23.00
N CYS A 28 -7.75 26.52 23.12
CA CYS A 28 -8.03 27.13 24.43
C CYS A 28 -9.15 26.39 25.16
N HIS A 29 -8.84 25.75 26.29
CA HIS A 29 -9.80 24.99 27.10
C HIS A 29 -10.90 25.86 27.72
N LYS A 30 -10.75 27.21 27.72
CA LYS A 30 -11.73 28.12 28.26
C LYS A 30 -12.74 28.64 27.24
N CYS A 31 -12.29 28.95 26.01
CA CYS A 31 -13.16 29.55 25.00
C CYS A 31 -13.22 28.76 23.69
N GLY A 32 -12.49 27.64 23.56
CA GLY A 32 -12.46 26.82 22.36
C GLY A 32 -11.71 27.43 21.16
N HIS A 33 -11.05 28.58 21.36
CA HIS A 33 -10.30 29.24 20.30
C HIS A 33 -9.06 28.41 19.95
N ASP A 34 -8.86 28.17 18.65
CA ASP A 34 -7.68 27.51 18.11
C ASP A 34 -6.57 28.55 17.88
N ASN A 35 -5.51 28.43 18.68
CA ASN A 35 -4.34 29.31 18.65
C ASN A 35 -3.27 28.79 17.69
N GLU A 36 -3.68 28.29 16.51
CA GLU A 36 -2.75 27.80 15.49
C GLU A 36 -1.53 28.70 15.36
N PHE A 37 -0.36 28.09 15.33
CA PHE A 37 0.90 28.78 15.08
C PHE A 37 0.85 29.42 13.69
N LYS A 38 0.37 30.67 13.61
CA LYS A 38 0.54 31.49 12.41
C LYS A 38 2.02 31.78 12.26
N THR A 39 2.73 30.96 11.50
CA THR A 39 4.07 31.28 11.01
C THR A 39 3.95 32.41 9.98
N SER A 40 3.46 33.56 10.40
CA SER A 40 3.67 34.81 9.69
C SER A 40 4.96 35.43 10.23
N MET A 41 6.08 34.89 9.81
CA MET A 41 7.32 35.65 9.87
C MET A 41 7.18 36.81 8.89
N PRO A 42 7.26 38.08 9.33
CA PRO A 42 7.41 39.20 8.41
C PRO A 42 8.73 38.98 7.68
N VAL A 43 8.68 38.96 6.34
CA VAL A 43 9.86 39.04 5.49
C VAL A 43 10.45 40.44 5.69
N GLY A 44 11.28 40.58 6.69
CA GLY A 44 12.07 41.76 6.98
C GLY A 44 13.53 41.33 7.11
N GLU A 45 14.34 41.75 6.14
CA GLU A 45 15.80 41.63 6.19
C GLU A 45 16.34 42.23 7.53
N LYS A 46 16.45 41.40 8.56
CA LYS A 46 17.36 41.64 9.67
C LYS A 46 18.36 40.51 9.69
N LYS A 47 19.64 40.86 9.49
CA LYS A 47 20.81 40.01 9.70
C LYS A 47 20.68 39.36 11.09
N ASN A 48 19.99 38.23 11.16
CA ASN A 48 19.88 37.42 12.34
C ASN A 48 21.25 36.74 12.52
N LYS A 49 22.03 37.26 13.46
CA LYS A 49 23.17 36.52 13.99
C LYS A 49 22.58 35.31 14.70
N ASP A 50 22.70 34.14 14.04
CA ASP A 50 22.47 32.85 14.69
C ASP A 50 23.69 32.54 15.58
N PRO A 51 23.68 32.92 16.87
CA PRO A 51 24.88 32.89 17.70
C PRO A 51 25.30 31.44 18.04
N PHE A 52 24.45 30.45 17.72
CA PHE A 52 24.68 29.03 18.03
C PHE A 52 24.69 28.13 16.83
N GLY A 53 24.52 28.63 15.60
CA GLY A 53 24.48 27.82 14.38
C GLY A 53 23.32 26.83 14.29
N ILE A 54 22.31 26.94 15.19
CA ILE A 54 21.20 26.00 15.31
C ILE A 54 20.37 25.96 14.03
N ASN A 55 20.15 27.11 13.40
CA ASN A 55 19.38 27.18 12.15
C ASN A 55 20.14 26.55 10.96
N ALA A 56 21.46 26.67 10.93
CA ALA A 56 22.29 26.01 9.92
C ALA A 56 22.28 24.48 10.13
N TYR A 57 22.48 24.04 11.36
CA TYR A 57 22.44 22.63 11.75
C TYR A 57 21.06 22.00 11.52
N ALA A 58 19.97 22.68 11.89
CA ALA A 58 18.62 22.20 11.63
C ALA A 58 18.30 22.08 10.14
N ARG A 59 18.77 23.04 9.30
CA ARG A 59 18.61 22.94 7.84
C ARG A 59 19.40 21.77 7.26
N GLU A 60 20.57 21.48 7.77
CA GLU A 60 21.39 20.36 7.34
C GLU A 60 20.78 19.02 7.77
N LEU A 61 20.22 18.94 8.97
CA LEU A 61 19.45 17.78 9.42
C LEU A 61 18.20 17.55 8.57
N VAL A 62 17.40 18.59 8.31
CA VAL A 62 16.21 18.50 7.46
C VAL A 62 16.62 18.09 6.03
N LYS A 63 17.68 18.66 5.49
CA LYS A 63 18.22 18.30 4.18
C LYS A 63 18.69 16.85 4.15
N GLY A 64 19.37 16.39 5.22
CA GLY A 64 19.77 14.98 5.34
C GLY A 64 18.59 14.02 5.51
N LEU A 65 17.47 14.47 6.09
CA LEU A 65 16.22 13.71 6.16
C LEU A 65 15.47 13.70 4.81
N GLU A 66 15.56 14.79 4.03
CA GLU A 66 14.99 14.90 2.67
C GLU A 66 15.82 14.14 1.63
N GLU A 67 17.14 14.02 1.86
CA GLU A 67 18.10 13.26 1.04
C GLU A 67 18.12 11.75 1.41
N GLN A 68 17.35 11.26 2.38
CA GLN A 68 17.04 9.84 2.44
C GLN A 68 16.38 9.49 1.12
N GLU A 69 17.14 8.85 0.24
CA GLU A 69 16.68 8.40 -1.08
C GLU A 69 15.29 7.79 -0.89
N LYS A 70 14.29 8.38 -1.54
CA LYS A 70 12.98 7.77 -1.67
C LYS A 70 13.20 6.47 -2.43
N VAL A 71 13.43 5.39 -1.69
CA VAL A 71 13.52 4.06 -2.29
C VAL A 71 12.20 3.84 -3.02
N ASN A 72 12.27 3.87 -4.33
CA ASN A 72 11.10 3.67 -5.18
C ASN A 72 10.88 2.17 -5.33
N TYR A 73 10.21 1.57 -4.36
CA TYR A 73 9.94 0.14 -4.36
C TYR A 73 9.13 -0.27 -5.59
N LYS A 74 9.60 -1.31 -6.26
CA LYS A 74 8.87 -2.00 -7.30
C LYS A 74 7.88 -2.98 -6.67
N ILE A 75 6.59 -2.76 -6.87
CA ILE A 75 5.55 -3.58 -6.26
C ILE A 75 5.05 -4.60 -7.27
N TYR A 76 5.04 -5.87 -6.85
CA TYR A 76 4.43 -6.99 -7.55
C TYR A 76 3.24 -7.51 -6.73
N CYS A 77 2.10 -7.72 -7.39
CA CYS A 77 0.88 -8.20 -6.75
C CYS A 77 0.36 -9.44 -7.47
N ASP A 78 0.12 -10.53 -6.74
CA ASP A 78 -0.53 -11.72 -7.31
C ASP A 78 -2.01 -11.44 -7.61
N MET A 79 -2.61 -12.33 -8.37
CA MET A 79 -4.03 -12.30 -8.70
C MET A 79 -4.85 -13.22 -7.81
N ASP A 80 -4.63 -14.54 -7.94
CA ASP A 80 -5.46 -15.54 -7.29
C ASP A 80 -5.27 -15.50 -5.77
N GLY A 81 -6.35 -15.41 -5.01
CA GLY A 81 -6.30 -15.30 -3.55
C GLY A 81 -5.95 -13.91 -3.00
N VAL A 82 -5.45 -13.00 -3.85
CA VAL A 82 -5.12 -11.60 -3.47
C VAL A 82 -6.13 -10.62 -4.05
N LEU A 83 -6.21 -10.51 -5.37
CA LEU A 83 -7.15 -9.64 -6.05
C LEU A 83 -8.39 -10.38 -6.54
N VAL A 84 -8.24 -11.66 -6.85
CA VAL A 84 -9.20 -12.47 -7.59
C VAL A 84 -9.62 -13.69 -6.78
N ASP A 85 -10.93 -13.85 -6.61
CA ASP A 85 -11.56 -14.95 -5.88
C ASP A 85 -11.59 -16.23 -6.75
N PHE A 86 -10.45 -16.93 -6.79
CA PHE A 86 -10.32 -18.18 -7.50
C PHE A 86 -11.16 -19.29 -6.86
N GLU A 87 -11.15 -19.38 -5.52
CA GLU A 87 -11.88 -20.44 -4.79
C GLU A 87 -13.37 -20.30 -4.97
N GLY A 88 -13.93 -19.11 -4.76
CA GLY A 88 -15.36 -18.86 -5.00
C GLY A 88 -15.74 -19.03 -6.49
N GLY A 89 -14.83 -18.73 -7.41
CA GLY A 89 -15.01 -19.02 -8.83
C GLY A 89 -15.09 -20.52 -9.12
N TYR A 90 -14.23 -21.32 -8.48
CA TYR A 90 -14.23 -22.78 -8.60
C TYR A 90 -15.51 -23.40 -7.99
N GLU A 91 -15.86 -22.95 -6.80
CA GLU A 91 -17.11 -23.39 -6.11
C GLU A 91 -18.34 -23.09 -6.98
N LYS A 92 -18.42 -21.90 -7.56
CA LYS A 92 -19.49 -21.53 -8.48
C LYS A 92 -19.55 -22.43 -9.72
N LEU A 93 -18.41 -22.85 -10.25
CA LEU A 93 -18.31 -23.68 -11.43
C LEU A 93 -18.69 -25.13 -11.15
N THR A 94 -18.28 -25.69 -10.00
CA THR A 94 -18.32 -27.11 -9.69
C THR A 94 -19.28 -27.49 -8.59
N GLY A 95 -19.69 -26.53 -7.75
CA GLY A 95 -20.41 -26.79 -6.50
C GLY A 95 -19.54 -27.29 -5.34
N ILE A 96 -18.19 -27.33 -5.53
CA ILE A 96 -17.24 -27.85 -4.54
C ILE A 96 -16.59 -26.68 -3.80
N ASP A 97 -16.75 -26.62 -2.45
CA ASP A 97 -16.04 -25.69 -1.59
C ASP A 97 -14.59 -26.16 -1.38
N LEU A 98 -13.61 -25.29 -1.72
CA LEU A 98 -12.18 -25.55 -1.56
C LEU A 98 -11.65 -25.22 -0.16
N LYS A 99 -12.43 -24.54 0.69
CA LYS A 99 -12.03 -24.14 2.05
C LYS A 99 -11.98 -25.30 3.05
N GLY A 100 -12.50 -26.48 2.67
CA GLY A 100 -12.49 -27.67 3.48
C GLY A 100 -11.26 -28.57 3.25
N GLU A 101 -11.38 -29.86 3.61
CA GLU A 101 -10.33 -30.88 3.41
C GLU A 101 -10.17 -31.33 1.94
N PHE A 102 -10.50 -30.45 1.00
CA PHE A 102 -10.41 -30.79 -0.43
C PHE A 102 -8.95 -31.01 -0.84
N LYS A 103 -8.64 -32.21 -1.25
CA LYS A 103 -7.35 -32.54 -1.87
C LYS A 103 -7.47 -32.38 -3.38
N LYS A 104 -6.67 -31.51 -3.97
CA LYS A 104 -6.58 -31.36 -5.42
C LYS A 104 -6.17 -32.70 -6.04
N GLY A 105 -7.15 -33.43 -6.57
CA GLY A 105 -6.92 -34.63 -7.36
C GLY A 105 -6.50 -34.31 -8.80
N ASP A 106 -6.26 -35.35 -9.59
CA ASP A 106 -5.86 -35.19 -11.02
C ASP A 106 -6.97 -34.53 -11.86
N ASP A 107 -8.23 -34.71 -11.47
CA ASP A 107 -9.42 -34.16 -12.11
C ASP A 107 -9.77 -32.73 -11.69
N PHE A 108 -9.03 -32.15 -10.72
CA PHE A 108 -9.27 -30.78 -10.22
C PHE A 108 -9.34 -29.73 -11.35
N TRP A 109 -8.50 -29.88 -12.36
CA TRP A 109 -8.38 -28.91 -13.44
C TRP A 109 -9.38 -29.12 -14.60
N ASP A 110 -10.05 -30.28 -14.67
CA ASP A 110 -10.92 -30.62 -15.80
C ASP A 110 -12.12 -29.68 -15.97
N PRO A 111 -12.87 -29.31 -14.91
CA PRO A 111 -13.95 -28.33 -15.04
C PRO A 111 -13.46 -26.97 -15.54
N ILE A 112 -12.31 -26.51 -15.04
CA ILE A 112 -11.69 -25.24 -15.45
C ILE A 112 -11.25 -25.31 -16.92
N LYS A 113 -10.67 -26.43 -17.34
CA LYS A 113 -10.26 -26.68 -18.73
C LYS A 113 -11.45 -26.62 -19.69
N VAL A 114 -12.58 -27.23 -19.32
CA VAL A 114 -13.82 -27.17 -20.08
C VAL A 114 -14.37 -25.76 -20.17
N ALA A 115 -14.41 -25.03 -19.04
CA ALA A 115 -14.88 -23.64 -19.01
C ALA A 115 -13.94 -22.66 -19.72
N GLY A 116 -12.66 -23.03 -19.87
CA GLY A 116 -11.68 -22.35 -20.68
C GLY A 116 -11.40 -20.91 -20.25
N VAL A 117 -11.22 -20.02 -21.23
CA VAL A 117 -10.93 -18.59 -21.01
C VAL A 117 -12.00 -17.91 -20.15
N GLY A 118 -13.27 -18.32 -20.34
CA GLY A 118 -14.40 -17.71 -19.63
C GLY A 118 -14.31 -17.83 -18.11
N PHE A 119 -13.79 -18.95 -17.60
CA PHE A 119 -13.56 -19.12 -16.18
C PHE A 119 -12.63 -18.02 -15.63
N TRP A 120 -11.44 -17.92 -16.19
CA TRP A 120 -10.40 -16.99 -15.72
C TRP A 120 -10.77 -15.52 -15.90
N ALA A 121 -11.37 -15.18 -17.04
CA ALA A 121 -11.80 -13.82 -17.34
C ALA A 121 -13.03 -13.38 -16.53
N GLY A 122 -13.85 -14.34 -16.08
CA GLY A 122 -15.09 -14.12 -15.35
C GLY A 122 -14.95 -14.12 -13.84
N LEU A 123 -13.75 -14.37 -13.29
CA LEU A 123 -13.51 -14.40 -11.86
C LEU A 123 -13.85 -13.05 -11.20
N LYS A 124 -14.41 -13.10 -10.01
CA LYS A 124 -14.76 -11.91 -9.24
C LYS A 124 -13.52 -11.38 -8.49
N TRP A 125 -13.63 -10.16 -8.02
CA TRP A 125 -12.71 -9.63 -7.02
C TRP A 125 -12.81 -10.42 -5.72
N MET A 126 -11.68 -10.57 -5.01
CA MET A 126 -11.71 -10.89 -3.58
C MET A 126 -12.54 -9.81 -2.85
N PRO A 127 -13.17 -10.13 -1.71
CA PRO A 127 -13.99 -9.17 -0.97
C PRO A 127 -13.31 -7.83 -0.69
N ASP A 128 -12.00 -7.85 -0.45
CA ASP A 128 -11.15 -6.69 -0.20
C ASP A 128 -10.16 -6.39 -1.34
N GLY A 129 -10.13 -7.21 -2.39
CA GLY A 129 -9.17 -7.12 -3.48
C GLY A 129 -9.21 -5.78 -4.23
N GLN A 130 -10.42 -5.25 -4.48
CA GLN A 130 -10.54 -3.93 -5.10
C GLN A 130 -10.02 -2.82 -4.18
N LYS A 131 -10.29 -2.90 -2.87
CA LYS A 131 -9.80 -1.93 -1.89
C LYS A 131 -8.27 -1.96 -1.80
N LEU A 132 -7.69 -3.16 -1.79
CA LEU A 132 -6.24 -3.33 -1.85
C LEU A 132 -5.66 -2.70 -3.13
N TRP A 133 -6.26 -3.01 -4.29
CA TRP A 133 -5.82 -2.45 -5.56
C TRP A 133 -5.85 -0.91 -5.56
N ASP A 134 -6.94 -0.31 -5.12
CA ASP A 134 -7.08 1.15 -5.06
C ASP A 134 -6.03 1.80 -4.15
N TYR A 135 -5.64 1.10 -3.08
CA TYR A 135 -4.57 1.54 -2.18
C TYR A 135 -3.18 1.49 -2.82
N ILE A 136 -2.84 0.40 -3.53
CA ILE A 136 -1.50 0.22 -4.12
C ILE A 136 -1.35 0.84 -5.52
N LYS A 137 -2.44 1.09 -6.24
CA LYS A 137 -2.44 1.62 -7.61
C LYS A 137 -1.59 2.89 -7.80
N PRO A 138 -1.58 3.88 -6.88
CA PRO A 138 -0.72 5.06 -7.01
C PRO A 138 0.78 4.73 -7.06
N LEU A 139 1.18 3.58 -6.52
CA LEU A 139 2.55 3.07 -6.50
C LEU A 139 2.92 2.31 -7.79
N LYS A 140 2.00 2.27 -8.78
CA LYS A 140 2.16 1.64 -10.10
C LYS A 140 2.61 0.17 -10.03
N PRO A 141 1.90 -0.70 -9.28
CA PRO A 141 2.25 -2.11 -9.17
C PRO A 141 2.15 -2.82 -10.51
N GLU A 142 2.93 -3.89 -10.68
CA GLU A 142 2.77 -4.86 -11.75
C GLU A 142 2.09 -6.12 -11.23
N ILE A 143 1.26 -6.75 -12.05
CA ILE A 143 0.66 -8.03 -11.70
C ILE A 143 1.66 -9.14 -11.99
N LEU A 144 1.92 -10.00 -10.99
CA LEU A 144 2.82 -11.14 -11.09
C LEU A 144 2.07 -12.42 -10.68
N SER A 145 1.50 -13.13 -11.64
CA SER A 145 0.63 -14.25 -11.37
C SER A 145 1.09 -15.55 -12.04
N ALA A 146 0.80 -16.69 -11.37
CA ALA A 146 1.10 -17.99 -11.91
C ALA A 146 -0.05 -18.48 -12.82
N PRO A 147 0.21 -18.81 -14.10
CA PRO A 147 -0.79 -19.44 -14.94
C PRO A 147 -0.89 -20.94 -14.60
N SER A 148 -2.03 -21.56 -14.90
CA SER A 148 -2.11 -23.00 -15.01
C SER A 148 -1.32 -23.50 -16.23
N ARG A 149 -1.30 -24.81 -16.43
CA ARG A 149 -0.65 -25.40 -17.63
C ARG A 149 -1.40 -25.07 -18.92
N GLU A 150 -2.70 -24.80 -18.83
CA GLU A 150 -3.57 -24.53 -19.97
C GLU A 150 -3.40 -23.09 -20.47
N GLU A 151 -3.38 -22.94 -21.79
CA GLU A 151 -3.27 -21.62 -22.44
C GLU A 151 -4.45 -20.71 -22.09
N SER A 152 -5.63 -21.29 -21.85
CA SER A 152 -6.83 -20.56 -21.44
C SER A 152 -6.64 -19.72 -20.19
N SER A 153 -5.78 -20.16 -19.24
CA SER A 153 -5.47 -19.36 -18.06
C SER A 153 -4.65 -18.11 -18.37
N ARG A 154 -3.71 -18.21 -19.31
CA ARG A 154 -2.88 -17.08 -19.75
C ARG A 154 -3.76 -16.01 -20.41
N ILE A 155 -4.59 -16.45 -21.35
CA ILE A 155 -5.52 -15.57 -22.07
C ILE A 155 -6.52 -14.96 -21.11
N GLY A 156 -7.17 -15.77 -20.25
CA GLY A 156 -8.21 -15.30 -19.35
C GLY A 156 -7.69 -14.32 -18.30
N LYS A 157 -6.50 -14.56 -17.71
CA LYS A 157 -5.86 -13.61 -16.80
C LYS A 157 -5.50 -12.30 -17.52
N ALA A 158 -5.00 -12.37 -18.75
CA ALA A 158 -4.71 -11.18 -19.53
C ALA A 158 -5.98 -10.36 -19.84
N VAL A 159 -7.07 -11.04 -20.20
CA VAL A 159 -8.39 -10.41 -20.39
C VAL A 159 -8.86 -9.74 -19.09
N TRP A 160 -8.81 -10.46 -17.97
CA TRP A 160 -9.22 -9.92 -16.68
C TRP A 160 -8.44 -8.64 -16.33
N VAL A 161 -7.10 -8.68 -16.41
CA VAL A 161 -6.24 -7.52 -16.13
C VAL A 161 -6.55 -6.37 -17.08
N LYS A 162 -6.70 -6.64 -18.37
CA LYS A 162 -7.03 -5.60 -19.36
C LYS A 162 -8.31 -4.83 -19.00
N TYR A 163 -9.36 -5.52 -18.55
CA TYR A 163 -10.66 -4.92 -18.28
C TYR A 163 -10.78 -4.36 -16.85
N LYS A 164 -10.17 -4.99 -15.86
CA LYS A 164 -10.27 -4.59 -14.45
C LYS A 164 -9.17 -3.62 -14.03
N LEU A 165 -7.99 -3.73 -14.63
CA LEU A 165 -6.77 -2.99 -14.28
C LEU A 165 -6.15 -2.33 -15.54
N PRO A 166 -6.89 -1.46 -16.25
CA PRO A 166 -6.42 -0.93 -17.52
C PRO A 166 -5.08 -0.21 -17.36
N GLY A 167 -4.14 -0.48 -18.29
CA GLY A 167 -2.80 0.09 -18.28
C GLY A 167 -1.81 -0.61 -17.35
N THR A 168 -2.24 -1.64 -16.60
CA THR A 168 -1.36 -2.39 -15.70
C THR A 168 -0.62 -3.50 -16.44
N LYS A 169 0.68 -3.62 -16.20
CA LYS A 169 1.50 -4.69 -16.77
C LYS A 169 1.21 -6.02 -16.08
N LEU A 170 0.99 -7.06 -16.87
CA LEU A 170 0.84 -8.45 -16.42
C LEU A 170 2.10 -9.24 -16.73
N ILE A 171 2.67 -9.88 -15.71
CA ILE A 171 3.78 -10.83 -15.80
C ILE A 171 3.26 -12.20 -15.39
N LEU A 172 3.38 -13.17 -16.28
CA LEU A 172 3.02 -14.55 -16.00
C LEU A 172 4.28 -15.39 -15.77
N ARG A 173 4.43 -15.90 -14.54
CA ARG A 173 5.52 -16.80 -14.14
C ARG A 173 4.95 -17.91 -13.26
N TYR A 174 5.44 -19.14 -13.42
CA TYR A 174 5.10 -20.19 -12.47
C TYR A 174 5.53 -19.82 -11.06
N ALA A 175 4.82 -20.30 -10.04
CA ALA A 175 5.06 -19.94 -8.65
C ALA A 175 6.54 -20.02 -8.25
N LYS A 176 7.23 -21.12 -8.63
CA LYS A 176 8.66 -21.34 -8.38
C LYS A 176 9.61 -20.38 -9.13
N GLN A 177 9.09 -19.49 -9.96
CA GLN A 177 9.87 -18.55 -10.76
C GLN A 177 9.61 -17.10 -10.37
N LYS A 178 8.65 -16.84 -9.48
CA LYS A 178 8.33 -15.48 -9.05
C LYS A 178 9.54 -14.80 -8.41
N GLN A 179 10.27 -15.50 -7.56
CA GLN A 179 11.45 -15.00 -6.86
C GLN A 179 12.60 -14.56 -7.79
N GLN A 180 12.59 -14.94 -9.07
CA GLN A 180 13.57 -14.45 -10.04
C GLN A 180 13.45 -12.95 -10.33
N LEU A 181 12.36 -12.33 -9.89
CA LEU A 181 12.12 -10.89 -10.01
C LEU A 181 12.39 -10.14 -8.70
N ALA A 182 12.79 -10.87 -7.64
CA ALA A 182 13.11 -10.25 -6.37
C ALA A 182 14.39 -9.40 -6.49
N THR A 183 14.35 -8.23 -5.88
CA THR A 183 15.49 -7.33 -5.67
C THR A 183 15.33 -6.67 -4.30
N PRO A 184 16.38 -6.07 -3.70
CA PRO A 184 16.26 -5.35 -2.44
C PRO A 184 15.18 -4.23 -2.45
N GLU A 185 14.89 -3.67 -3.63
CA GLU A 185 13.90 -2.61 -3.80
C GLU A 185 12.56 -3.14 -4.35
N SER A 186 12.29 -4.45 -4.24
CA SER A 186 11.03 -5.02 -4.70
C SER A 186 10.21 -5.63 -3.57
N ILE A 187 8.88 -5.51 -3.70
CA ILE A 187 7.91 -6.04 -2.73
C ILE A 187 6.96 -6.97 -3.48
N LEU A 188 6.74 -8.16 -2.94
CA LEU A 188 5.71 -9.09 -3.40
C LEU A 188 4.52 -9.08 -2.45
N ILE A 189 3.32 -8.96 -3.00
CA ILE A 189 2.03 -9.18 -2.33
C ILE A 189 1.46 -10.49 -2.88
N ASP A 190 1.39 -11.51 -2.03
CA ASP A 190 0.98 -12.88 -2.42
C ASP A 190 0.28 -13.56 -1.23
N ASP A 191 -0.74 -14.37 -1.46
CA ASP A 191 -1.49 -15.09 -0.41
C ASP A 191 -0.77 -16.36 0.07
N ARG A 192 0.24 -16.80 -0.67
CA ARG A 192 0.96 -18.03 -0.35
C ARG A 192 2.28 -17.76 0.35
N GLN A 193 2.37 -18.15 1.63
CA GLN A 193 3.58 -17.96 2.43
C GLN A 193 4.84 -18.49 1.74
N ILE A 194 4.76 -19.65 1.07
CA ILE A 194 5.90 -20.22 0.36
C ILE A 194 6.44 -19.31 -0.76
N ASN A 195 5.60 -18.52 -1.41
CA ASN A 195 6.05 -17.55 -2.41
C ASN A 195 6.76 -16.36 -1.75
N ILE A 196 6.27 -15.92 -0.58
CA ILE A 196 6.90 -14.87 0.22
C ILE A 196 8.27 -15.34 0.71
N ASP A 197 8.35 -16.51 1.34
CA ASP A 197 9.61 -17.08 1.84
C ASP A 197 10.68 -17.19 0.74
N GLN A 198 10.27 -17.63 -0.47
CA GLN A 198 11.16 -17.72 -1.62
C GLN A 198 11.58 -16.35 -2.16
N TRP A 199 10.70 -15.36 -2.08
CA TRP A 199 11.00 -14.00 -2.49
C TRP A 199 12.01 -13.32 -1.56
N GLU A 200 11.83 -13.48 -0.25
CA GLU A 200 12.72 -12.92 0.76
C GLU A 200 14.11 -13.59 0.76
N ALA A 201 14.18 -14.86 0.34
CA ALA A 201 15.45 -15.60 0.26
C ALA A 201 16.25 -15.32 -1.02
N ALA A 202 15.71 -14.60 -1.97
CA ALA A 202 16.33 -14.35 -3.27
C ALA A 202 17.06 -13.02 -3.33
#